data_5d7f4356f03f6dd8ae01fa50ff649fbf
#
_entry.id   5d7f4356f03f6dd8ae01fa50ff649fbf
#
_cell.length_a   1.000
_cell.length_b   1.000
_cell.length_c   1.000
_cell.angle_alpha   90.00
_cell.angle_beta   90.00
_cell.angle_gamma   90.00
#
_symmetry.space_group_name_H-M   'P 1'
#
loop_
_entity.id
_entity.type
_entity.pdbx_description
1 polymer ?
#
loop_
_entity_poly.entity_id
_entity_poly.type
_entity_poly.pdbx_seq_one_letter_code
_entity_poly.pdbx_strand_id
1 'polypeptide(L)'
;MRAKLVDMVLRINPSKEALWRSPSEVQFGSSTDAVRLAQLTAGQERLLGLLARGIADEYFDDVAEAVAAENPRELLAQLDSVLLRDSAMPPQLSAEFLEARFAEICRAQAIHSREGAAILAARQTRKVFVQSKTAAQELIVHSLRQSGIGEVVTEHRSFEEFAEVTTCESFDFAVLLSNNAVAPRDYAKWMVDGVAHLSVVFDAEGVTISPVIEVAKSPCLSCFHENQTAADTAWPAIASQLLFSKQDFDDSVAALFAAAIACQRVLQFVDRAAGFDSSSIDSTGYRLSIGSGQVSEIQWQFSAACACRIS
;
A
#
# COMPACT_ATOMS: atom_id res chain seq x y z
N MET A 1 17.03 33.57 -4.24
CA MET A 1 17.50 32.30 -3.66
C MET A 1 17.24 31.20 -4.69
N ARG A 2 18.25 30.71 -5.39
CA ARG A 2 18.10 29.59 -6.34
C ARG A 2 17.85 28.34 -5.48
N ALA A 3 16.68 27.70 -5.63
CA ALA A 3 16.48 26.36 -5.11
C ALA A 3 17.62 25.49 -5.67
N LYS A 4 18.40 24.83 -4.80
CA LYS A 4 19.34 23.78 -5.22
C LYS A 4 18.48 22.76 -5.99
N LEU A 5 18.72 22.63 -7.30
CA LEU A 5 18.28 21.45 -8.04
C LEU A 5 18.86 20.27 -7.29
N VAL A 6 18.01 19.42 -6.79
CA VAL A 6 18.42 18.13 -6.23
C VAL A 6 18.93 17.35 -7.43
N ASP A 7 20.21 16.95 -7.40
CA ASP A 7 20.83 16.19 -8.48
C ASP A 7 20.03 14.89 -8.67
N MET A 8 19.25 14.84 -9.74
CA MET A 8 18.48 13.65 -10.10
C MET A 8 19.41 12.63 -10.72
N VAL A 9 19.33 11.39 -10.27
CA VAL A 9 20.08 10.27 -10.83
C VAL A 9 19.13 9.35 -11.59
N LEU A 10 19.46 9.11 -12.84
CA LEU A 10 18.79 8.12 -13.70
C LEU A 10 19.46 6.77 -13.50
N ARG A 11 18.72 5.78 -13.03
CA ARG A 11 19.24 4.43 -12.81
C ARG A 11 18.21 3.38 -13.25
N ILE A 12 18.69 2.32 -13.90
CA ILE A 12 17.84 1.15 -14.13
C ILE A 12 17.45 0.55 -12.76
N ASN A 13 16.17 0.28 -12.57
CA ASN A 13 15.65 -0.30 -11.35
C ASN A 13 16.29 -1.68 -11.10
N PRO A 14 17.11 -1.86 -10.05
CA PRO A 14 17.76 -3.14 -9.76
C PRO A 14 16.78 -4.27 -9.47
N SER A 15 15.54 -3.95 -9.07
CA SER A 15 14.47 -4.95 -8.85
C SER A 15 13.84 -5.44 -10.15
N LYS A 16 14.21 -4.84 -11.29
CA LYS A 16 13.84 -5.26 -12.65
C LYS A 16 15.09 -5.71 -13.39
N GLU A 17 15.50 -6.93 -13.10
CA GLU A 17 16.75 -7.52 -13.58
C GLU A 17 16.84 -7.46 -15.11
N ALA A 18 18.02 -7.09 -15.65
CA ALA A 18 18.30 -7.10 -17.08
C ALA A 18 18.61 -8.53 -17.53
N LEU A 19 17.73 -9.14 -18.32
CA LEU A 19 17.81 -10.51 -18.80
C LEU A 19 18.10 -10.51 -20.30
N TRP A 20 19.28 -10.95 -20.70
CA TRP A 20 19.67 -11.04 -22.10
C TRP A 20 19.00 -12.23 -22.81
N ARG A 21 18.23 -11.93 -23.84
CA ARG A 21 17.54 -12.92 -24.68
C ARG A 21 18.42 -13.37 -25.87
N SER A 22 19.26 -12.46 -26.33
CA SER A 22 20.27 -12.65 -27.38
C SER A 22 21.39 -11.61 -27.19
N PRO A 23 22.46 -11.64 -27.97
CA PRO A 23 23.52 -10.63 -27.89
C PRO A 23 23.06 -9.20 -28.14
N SER A 24 21.92 -8.99 -28.79
CA SER A 24 21.38 -7.65 -29.13
C SER A 24 19.96 -7.42 -28.59
N GLU A 25 19.44 -8.30 -27.71
CA GLU A 25 18.10 -8.18 -27.14
C GLU A 25 18.15 -8.36 -25.63
N VAL A 26 17.63 -7.39 -24.89
CA VAL A 26 17.51 -7.42 -23.42
C VAL A 26 16.07 -7.21 -22.99
N GLN A 27 15.68 -7.87 -21.92
CA GLN A 27 14.39 -7.74 -21.25
C GLN A 27 14.61 -7.32 -19.79
N PHE A 28 13.77 -6.43 -19.27
CA PHE A 28 13.82 -5.97 -17.87
C PHE A 28 12.69 -6.60 -17.05
N GLY A 29 13.07 -7.54 -16.19
CA GLY A 29 12.14 -8.33 -15.38
C GLY A 29 11.59 -9.55 -16.13
N SER A 30 10.87 -10.43 -15.40
CA SER A 30 10.39 -11.73 -15.89
C SER A 30 8.89 -11.75 -16.23
N SER A 31 8.16 -10.62 -16.05
CA SER A 31 6.72 -10.56 -16.32
C SER A 31 6.40 -10.57 -17.82
N THR A 32 5.16 -10.87 -18.16
CA THR A 32 4.65 -10.82 -19.55
C THR A 32 4.72 -9.40 -20.14
N ASP A 33 4.59 -8.39 -19.30
CA ASP A 33 4.60 -6.96 -19.66
C ASP A 33 6.00 -6.33 -19.50
N ALA A 34 7.04 -7.17 -19.43
CA ALA A 34 8.42 -6.70 -19.30
C ALA A 34 8.85 -5.83 -20.49
N VAL A 35 9.55 -4.75 -20.22
CA VAL A 35 10.17 -3.91 -21.25
C VAL A 35 11.20 -4.73 -22.01
N ARG A 36 11.13 -4.69 -23.33
CA ARG A 36 12.06 -5.40 -24.24
C ARG A 36 12.70 -4.39 -25.20
N LEU A 37 14.01 -4.47 -25.28
CA LEU A 37 14.79 -3.71 -26.24
C LEU A 37 15.46 -4.71 -27.21
N ALA A 38 15.23 -4.54 -28.48
CA ALA A 38 15.80 -5.38 -29.53
C ALA A 38 16.70 -4.54 -30.45
N GLN A 39 17.62 -5.23 -31.15
CA GLN A 39 18.55 -4.62 -32.11
C GLN A 39 19.44 -3.52 -31.48
N LEU A 40 19.85 -3.76 -30.23
CA LEU A 40 20.73 -2.84 -29.51
C LEU A 40 22.07 -2.67 -30.26
N THR A 41 22.48 -1.41 -30.41
CA THR A 41 23.83 -1.10 -30.87
C THR A 41 24.84 -1.22 -29.73
N ALA A 42 26.12 -1.38 -30.05
CA ALA A 42 27.17 -1.45 -29.04
C ALA A 42 27.26 -0.17 -28.17
N GLY A 43 26.88 0.99 -28.70
CA GLY A 43 26.76 2.25 -27.95
C GLY A 43 25.62 2.22 -26.95
N GLN A 44 24.44 1.74 -27.36
CA GLN A 44 23.27 1.58 -26.50
C GLN A 44 23.52 0.55 -25.39
N GLU A 45 24.18 -0.55 -25.70
CA GLU A 45 24.57 -1.56 -24.69
C GLU A 45 25.48 -0.97 -23.61
N ARG A 46 26.49 -0.18 -24.01
CA ARG A 46 27.35 0.53 -23.05
C ARG A 46 26.57 1.54 -22.21
N LEU A 47 25.65 2.27 -22.82
CA LEU A 47 24.80 3.22 -22.11
C LEU A 47 23.89 2.52 -21.08
N LEU A 48 23.31 1.36 -21.39
CA LEU A 48 22.56 0.54 -20.44
C LEU A 48 23.42 0.11 -19.26
N GLY A 49 24.67 -0.30 -19.50
CA GLY A 49 25.62 -0.65 -18.44
C GLY A 49 25.96 0.52 -17.51
N LEU A 50 25.98 1.76 -18.02
CA LEU A 50 26.18 2.96 -17.21
C LEU A 50 24.89 3.35 -16.47
N LEU A 51 23.72 3.28 -17.10
CA LEU A 51 22.42 3.48 -16.46
C LEU A 51 22.17 2.49 -15.32
N ALA A 52 22.67 1.27 -15.41
CA ALA A 52 22.59 0.30 -14.31
C ALA A 52 23.36 0.77 -13.05
N ARG A 53 24.40 1.59 -13.23
CA ARG A 53 25.20 2.17 -12.14
C ARG A 53 24.66 3.52 -11.66
N GLY A 54 23.90 4.20 -12.49
CA GLY A 54 23.36 5.54 -12.27
C GLY A 54 24.14 6.62 -13.00
N ILE A 55 23.41 7.51 -13.68
CA ILE A 55 23.91 8.69 -14.38
C ILE A 55 23.17 9.90 -13.83
N ALA A 56 23.86 10.97 -13.45
CA ALA A 56 23.20 12.22 -13.11
C ALA A 56 22.49 12.76 -14.37
N ASP A 57 21.23 13.17 -14.22
CA ASP A 57 20.37 13.56 -15.37
C ASP A 57 20.99 14.69 -16.19
N GLU A 58 21.67 15.63 -15.54
CA GLU A 58 22.37 16.74 -16.21
C GLU A 58 23.52 16.29 -17.13
N TYR A 59 24.14 15.11 -16.88
CA TYR A 59 25.23 14.58 -17.69
C TYR A 59 24.80 13.46 -18.65
N PHE A 60 23.50 13.17 -18.73
CA PHE A 60 23.02 12.05 -19.54
C PHE A 60 23.41 12.15 -21.02
N ASP A 61 23.26 13.32 -21.62
CA ASP A 61 23.55 13.51 -23.05
C ASP A 61 25.06 13.44 -23.33
N ASP A 62 25.88 14.03 -22.47
CA ASP A 62 27.35 13.96 -22.57
C ASP A 62 27.85 12.52 -22.46
N VAL A 63 27.28 11.75 -21.52
CA VAL A 63 27.62 10.34 -21.33
C VAL A 63 27.16 9.49 -22.55
N ALA A 64 25.98 9.76 -23.07
CA ALA A 64 25.47 9.06 -24.26
C ALA A 64 26.32 9.32 -25.50
N GLU A 65 26.80 10.56 -25.70
CA GLU A 65 27.73 10.92 -26.76
C GLU A 65 29.09 10.22 -26.58
N ALA A 66 29.64 10.23 -25.36
CA ALA A 66 30.91 9.60 -25.05
C ALA A 66 30.95 8.08 -25.34
N VAL A 67 29.79 7.39 -25.23
CA VAL A 67 29.68 5.95 -25.56
C VAL A 67 29.17 5.70 -26.99
N ALA A 68 28.95 6.75 -27.77
CA ALA A 68 28.40 6.70 -29.14
C ALA A 68 27.05 5.95 -29.19
N ALA A 69 26.17 6.25 -28.23
CA ALA A 69 24.83 5.66 -28.21
C ALA A 69 23.94 6.35 -29.23
N GLU A 70 23.33 5.57 -30.11
CA GLU A 70 22.37 6.05 -31.09
C GLU A 70 21.00 6.29 -30.44
N ASN A 71 20.35 7.41 -30.78
CA ASN A 71 19.00 7.78 -30.29
C ASN A 71 18.83 7.65 -28.76
N PRO A 72 19.74 8.21 -27.93
CA PRO A 72 19.75 7.93 -26.47
C PRO A 72 18.48 8.38 -25.75
N ARG A 73 17.85 9.46 -26.20
CA ARG A 73 16.57 9.95 -25.62
C ARG A 73 15.40 9.04 -25.95
N GLU A 74 15.37 8.42 -27.12
CA GLU A 74 14.38 7.41 -27.48
C GLU A 74 14.55 6.14 -26.64
N LEU A 75 15.80 5.69 -26.47
CA LEU A 75 16.13 4.57 -25.58
C LEU A 75 15.67 4.87 -24.14
N LEU A 76 15.94 6.08 -23.64
CA LEU A 76 15.50 6.49 -22.29
C LEU A 76 13.97 6.47 -22.16
N ALA A 77 13.25 6.91 -23.17
CA ALA A 77 11.77 6.89 -23.18
C ALA A 77 11.22 5.45 -23.17
N GLN A 78 11.85 4.52 -23.89
CA GLN A 78 11.47 3.10 -23.85
C GLN A 78 11.72 2.45 -22.49
N LEU A 79 12.68 2.97 -21.72
CA LEU A 79 13.02 2.51 -20.37
C LEU A 79 12.22 3.17 -19.26
N ASP A 80 11.34 4.12 -19.54
CA ASP A 80 10.70 4.98 -18.52
C ASP A 80 10.09 4.19 -17.35
N SER A 81 9.38 3.09 -17.63
CA SER A 81 8.75 2.25 -16.60
C SER A 81 9.73 1.37 -15.80
N VAL A 82 11.00 1.32 -16.20
CA VAL A 82 12.05 0.55 -15.52
C VAL A 82 13.18 1.45 -14.98
N LEU A 83 13.04 2.76 -15.08
CA LEU A 83 14.00 3.71 -14.53
C LEU A 83 13.59 4.16 -13.12
N LEU A 84 14.58 4.29 -12.26
CA LEU A 84 14.49 5.08 -11.02
C LEU A 84 14.98 6.50 -11.33
N ARG A 85 14.22 7.49 -10.82
CA ARG A 85 14.56 8.92 -10.91
C ARG A 85 14.58 9.49 -9.51
N ASP A 86 15.64 9.20 -8.78
CA ASP A 86 15.76 9.53 -7.38
C ASP A 86 16.78 10.62 -7.11
N SER A 87 16.62 11.27 -5.96
CA SER A 87 17.64 12.17 -5.44
C SER A 87 18.94 11.42 -5.15
N ALA A 88 20.08 12.06 -5.40
CA ALA A 88 21.40 11.51 -5.11
C ALA A 88 21.67 11.25 -3.62
N MET A 89 20.82 11.76 -2.72
CA MET A 89 20.95 11.51 -1.27
C MET A 89 19.99 10.41 -0.81
N PRO A 90 20.49 9.18 -0.58
CA PRO A 90 19.68 8.14 0.05
C PRO A 90 19.35 8.53 1.51
N PRO A 91 18.19 8.10 2.02
CA PRO A 91 17.85 8.30 3.43
C PRO A 91 18.87 7.60 4.33
N GLN A 92 19.20 8.24 5.47
CA GLN A 92 20.10 7.66 6.46
C GLN A 92 19.37 6.56 7.24
N LEU A 93 19.41 5.35 6.74
CA LEU A 93 18.95 4.13 7.41
C LEU A 93 20.17 3.31 7.87
N SER A 94 20.04 2.62 9.02
CA SER A 94 21.14 1.76 9.48
C SER A 94 21.30 0.55 8.54
N ALA A 95 22.55 0.08 8.41
CA ALA A 95 22.85 -1.10 7.59
C ALA A 95 22.05 -2.34 8.06
N GLU A 96 21.92 -2.52 9.37
CA GLU A 96 21.12 -3.59 9.99
C GLU A 96 19.62 -3.51 9.58
N PHE A 97 19.05 -2.29 9.56
CA PHE A 97 17.67 -2.09 9.11
C PHE A 97 17.50 -2.46 7.63
N LEU A 98 18.44 -2.05 6.78
CA LEU A 98 18.41 -2.33 5.34
C LEU A 98 18.57 -3.83 5.06
N GLU A 99 19.48 -4.50 5.76
CA GLU A 99 19.70 -5.94 5.63
C GLU A 99 18.48 -6.75 6.08
N ALA A 100 17.91 -6.43 7.24
CA ALA A 100 16.74 -7.11 7.79
C ALA A 100 15.48 -6.95 6.93
N ARG A 101 15.42 -5.92 6.06
CA ARG A 101 14.25 -5.59 5.22
C ARG A 101 14.57 -5.57 3.74
N PHE A 102 15.58 -6.27 3.31
CA PHE A 102 16.01 -6.27 1.91
C PHE A 102 14.89 -6.70 0.95
N ALA A 103 14.11 -7.71 1.29
CA ALA A 103 12.97 -8.16 0.48
C ALA A 103 11.90 -7.08 0.34
N GLU A 104 11.60 -6.35 1.43
CA GLU A 104 10.63 -5.25 1.44
C GLU A 104 11.12 -4.06 0.59
N ILE A 105 12.41 -3.74 0.68
CA ILE A 105 13.04 -2.71 -0.15
C ILE A 105 12.89 -3.06 -1.63
N CYS A 106 13.28 -4.27 -2.02
CA CYS A 106 13.17 -4.74 -3.41
C CYS A 106 11.72 -4.72 -3.90
N ARG A 107 10.77 -5.16 -3.05
CA ARG A 107 9.35 -5.16 -3.40
C ARG A 107 8.80 -3.75 -3.58
N ALA A 108 9.05 -2.84 -2.64
CA ALA A 108 8.62 -1.44 -2.72
C ALA A 108 9.21 -0.76 -3.96
N GLN A 109 10.49 -0.97 -4.23
CA GLN A 109 11.18 -0.45 -5.41
C GLN A 109 10.60 -0.99 -6.72
N ALA A 110 10.25 -2.27 -6.76
CA ALA A 110 9.63 -2.90 -7.95
C ALA A 110 8.22 -2.35 -8.23
N ILE A 111 7.44 -2.08 -7.18
CA ILE A 111 6.06 -1.57 -7.29
C ILE A 111 6.05 -0.11 -7.72
N HIS A 112 6.82 0.73 -7.05
CA HIS A 112 6.72 2.19 -7.20
C HIS A 112 7.72 2.79 -8.19
N SER A 113 8.67 2.01 -8.70
CA SER A 113 9.80 2.51 -9.52
C SER A 113 10.52 3.72 -8.89
N ARG A 114 10.69 3.67 -7.56
CA ARG A 114 11.38 4.64 -6.71
C ARG A 114 12.41 3.94 -5.85
N GLU A 115 13.32 4.68 -5.23
CA GLU A 115 14.29 4.09 -4.31
C GLU A 115 13.59 3.42 -3.13
N GLY A 116 13.69 2.10 -3.01
CA GLY A 116 12.97 1.33 -2.00
C GLY A 116 13.33 1.71 -0.57
N ALA A 117 14.60 2.09 -0.32
CA ALA A 117 15.03 2.58 0.98
C ALA A 117 14.34 3.90 1.35
N ALA A 118 14.07 4.80 0.39
CA ALA A 118 13.34 6.04 0.62
C ALA A 118 11.88 5.77 1.01
N ILE A 119 11.25 4.79 0.38
CA ILE A 119 9.88 4.38 0.71
C ILE A 119 9.82 3.84 2.15
N LEU A 120 10.74 2.96 2.53
CA LEU A 120 10.77 2.42 3.87
C LEU A 120 11.11 3.50 4.92
N ALA A 121 11.98 4.45 4.61
CA ALA A 121 12.25 5.59 5.49
C ALA A 121 10.98 6.42 5.75
N ALA A 122 10.15 6.65 4.73
CA ALA A 122 8.87 7.34 4.89
C ALA A 122 7.88 6.51 5.72
N ARG A 123 7.83 5.19 5.51
CA ARG A 123 6.99 4.28 6.33
C ARG A 123 7.40 4.28 7.81
N GLN A 124 8.69 4.46 8.12
CA GLN A 124 9.17 4.56 9.51
C GLN A 124 8.61 5.75 10.29
N THR A 125 8.15 6.79 9.62
CA THR A 125 7.53 7.95 10.27
C THR A 125 6.05 7.74 10.56
N ARG A 126 5.45 6.64 10.12
CA ARG A 126 4.01 6.39 10.18
C ARG A 126 3.61 5.63 11.43
N LYS A 127 2.42 5.98 11.91
CA LYS A 127 1.80 5.40 13.09
C LYS A 127 0.45 4.79 12.73
N VAL A 128 0.31 3.48 12.91
CA VAL A 128 -0.88 2.71 12.57
C VAL A 128 -1.49 2.11 13.83
N PHE A 129 -2.80 2.28 14.00
CA PHE A 129 -3.57 1.64 15.05
C PHE A 129 -4.21 0.35 14.55
N VAL A 130 -4.13 -0.73 15.31
CA VAL A 130 -4.81 -2.00 15.02
C VAL A 130 -5.71 -2.35 16.18
N GLN A 131 -7.01 -2.11 16.01
CA GLN A 131 -8.03 -2.46 17.00
C GLN A 131 -8.23 -3.96 17.01
N SER A 132 -8.17 -4.56 18.18
CA SER A 132 -8.24 -6.01 18.30
C SER A 132 -9.46 -6.50 19.04
N LYS A 133 -9.96 -7.60 18.48
CA LYS A 133 -10.65 -8.68 19.23
C LYS A 133 -10.47 -10.03 18.51
N THR A 134 -9.45 -10.17 17.66
CA THR A 134 -9.31 -11.30 16.73
C THR A 134 -7.86 -11.80 16.66
N ALA A 135 -7.64 -13.08 16.28
CA ALA A 135 -6.30 -13.65 16.07
C ALA A 135 -5.53 -12.98 14.92
N ALA A 136 -6.21 -12.35 13.97
CA ALA A 136 -5.58 -11.63 12.87
C ALA A 136 -4.74 -10.42 13.32
N GLN A 137 -4.98 -9.88 14.53
CA GLN A 137 -4.25 -8.71 15.03
C GLN A 137 -2.74 -8.94 15.04
N GLU A 138 -2.28 -10.04 15.63
CA GLU A 138 -0.85 -10.30 15.75
C GLU A 138 -0.17 -10.42 14.40
N LEU A 139 -0.85 -11.06 13.44
CA LEU A 139 -0.37 -11.18 12.07
C LEU A 139 -0.25 -9.84 11.36
N ILE A 140 -1.27 -8.97 11.50
CA ILE A 140 -1.27 -7.62 10.92
C ILE A 140 -0.16 -6.77 11.55
N VAL A 141 -0.06 -6.76 12.88
CA VAL A 141 0.97 -6.02 13.61
C VAL A 141 2.37 -6.46 13.19
N HIS A 142 2.61 -7.77 13.16
CA HIS A 142 3.88 -8.32 12.71
C HIS A 142 4.21 -7.89 11.28
N SER A 143 3.27 -8.09 10.36
CA SER A 143 3.48 -7.78 8.93
C SER A 143 3.73 -6.29 8.68
N LEU A 144 2.97 -5.40 9.30
CA LEU A 144 3.17 -3.95 9.17
C LEU A 144 4.55 -3.50 9.67
N ARG A 145 4.99 -4.05 10.82
CA ARG A 145 6.33 -3.76 11.37
C ARG A 145 7.43 -4.28 10.44
N GLN A 146 7.30 -5.48 9.90
CA GLN A 146 8.25 -6.03 8.94
C GLN A 146 8.30 -5.18 7.65
N SER A 147 7.14 -4.67 7.20
CA SER A 147 7.04 -3.80 6.02
C SER A 147 7.54 -2.36 6.25
N GLY A 148 8.09 -2.06 7.42
CA GLY A 148 8.77 -0.79 7.71
C GLY A 148 7.91 0.27 8.38
N ILE A 149 6.67 -0.02 8.78
CA ILE A 149 5.86 0.93 9.59
C ILE A 149 6.54 1.16 10.94
N GLY A 150 6.75 2.43 11.29
CA GLY A 150 7.55 2.82 12.46
C GLY A 150 6.88 2.50 13.79
N GLU A 151 5.60 2.82 13.92
CA GLU A 151 4.84 2.54 15.13
C GLU A 151 3.52 1.82 14.81
N VAL A 152 3.33 0.64 15.39
CA VAL A 152 2.06 -0.08 15.32
C VAL A 152 1.55 -0.28 16.73
N VAL A 153 0.43 0.39 17.04
CA VAL A 153 -0.20 0.42 18.36
C VAL A 153 -1.41 -0.49 18.36
N THR A 154 -1.57 -1.24 19.43
CA THR A 154 -2.73 -2.11 19.66
C THR A 154 -3.43 -1.71 20.94
N GLU A 155 -4.73 -1.92 21.00
CA GLU A 155 -5.49 -1.70 22.22
C GLU A 155 -5.26 -2.87 23.19
N HIS A 156 -4.58 -2.62 24.30
CA HIS A 156 -4.42 -3.56 25.42
C HIS A 156 -5.18 -3.12 26.67
N ARG A 157 -5.94 -2.02 26.60
CA ARG A 157 -6.57 -1.43 27.77
C ARG A 157 -8.08 -1.67 27.81
N SER A 158 -8.62 -1.78 29.01
CA SER A 158 -10.06 -1.83 29.22
C SER A 158 -10.73 -0.54 28.68
N PHE A 159 -11.97 -0.67 28.22
CA PHE A 159 -12.76 0.38 27.60
C PHE A 159 -12.80 1.71 28.41
N GLU A 160 -12.64 1.64 29.75
CA GLU A 160 -12.68 2.78 30.64
C GLU A 160 -11.39 3.64 30.56
N GLU A 161 -10.24 3.05 30.28
CA GLU A 161 -8.97 3.78 30.12
C GLU A 161 -8.78 4.41 28.75
N PHE A 162 -9.52 3.96 27.74
CA PHE A 162 -9.39 4.47 26.35
C PHE A 162 -10.05 5.84 26.17
N ALA A 163 -11.05 6.17 26.98
CA ALA A 163 -11.78 7.44 26.88
C ALA A 163 -10.95 8.66 27.30
N GLU A 164 -9.85 8.48 28.02
CA GLU A 164 -9.10 9.59 28.62
C GLU A 164 -7.81 10.02 27.91
N VAL A 165 -7.20 9.23 27.01
CA VAL A 165 -5.78 9.48 26.66
C VAL A 165 -5.41 9.50 25.18
N THR A 166 -6.22 9.03 24.24
CA THR A 166 -5.75 8.96 22.85
C THR A 166 -6.66 9.71 21.90
N THR A 167 -6.24 10.92 21.51
CA THR A 167 -6.81 11.58 20.33
C THR A 167 -6.45 10.73 19.10
N CYS A 168 -7.43 10.34 18.30
CA CYS A 168 -7.20 9.58 17.08
C CYS A 168 -6.31 10.33 16.06
N GLU A 169 -6.26 11.65 16.15
CA GLU A 169 -5.42 12.54 15.34
C GLU A 169 -3.92 12.21 15.36
N SER A 170 -3.45 11.43 16.36
CA SER A 170 -2.06 10.99 16.42
C SER A 170 -1.72 9.80 15.51
N PHE A 171 -2.71 9.22 14.81
CA PHE A 171 -2.52 8.08 13.93
C PHE A 171 -2.68 8.47 12.47
N ASP A 172 -1.86 7.89 11.61
CA ASP A 172 -1.99 8.03 10.15
C ASP A 172 -3.08 7.11 9.59
N PHE A 173 -3.30 5.96 10.23
CA PHE A 173 -4.25 4.94 9.77
C PHE A 173 -4.77 4.06 10.90
N ALA A 174 -5.99 3.51 10.74
CA ALA A 174 -6.53 2.53 11.67
C ALA A 174 -7.07 1.27 10.95
N VAL A 175 -6.85 0.10 11.55
CA VAL A 175 -7.44 -1.18 11.12
C VAL A 175 -8.39 -1.65 12.19
N LEU A 176 -9.65 -1.88 11.81
CA LEU A 176 -10.75 -2.28 12.71
C LEU A 176 -11.09 -3.75 12.46
N LEU A 177 -10.84 -4.61 13.44
CA LEU A 177 -11.12 -6.04 13.34
C LEU A 177 -12.36 -6.39 14.15
N SER A 178 -13.29 -7.14 13.56
CA SER A 178 -14.50 -7.58 14.24
C SER A 178 -15.03 -8.90 13.71
N ASN A 179 -15.81 -9.58 14.55
CA ASN A 179 -16.63 -10.71 14.14
C ASN A 179 -18.05 -10.22 13.83
N ASN A 180 -18.61 -10.69 12.72
CA ASN A 180 -19.96 -10.48 12.21
C ASN A 180 -20.31 -9.03 11.82
N ALA A 181 -19.98 -8.02 12.60
CA ALA A 181 -20.27 -6.62 12.30
C ALA A 181 -19.34 -5.66 13.05
N VAL A 182 -19.13 -4.47 12.49
CA VAL A 182 -18.41 -3.37 13.17
C VAL A 182 -19.39 -2.48 13.90
N ALA A 183 -19.18 -2.30 15.20
CA ALA A 183 -20.05 -1.42 15.98
C ALA A 183 -19.85 0.05 15.58
N PRO A 184 -20.92 0.87 15.48
CA PRO A 184 -20.80 2.28 15.14
C PRO A 184 -19.81 3.05 16.03
N ARG A 185 -19.76 2.76 17.32
CA ARG A 185 -18.81 3.35 18.28
C ARG A 185 -17.35 3.09 17.93
N ASP A 186 -17.05 1.97 17.26
CA ASP A 186 -15.67 1.56 16.95
C ASP A 186 -15.11 2.33 15.76
N TYR A 187 -15.95 2.78 14.81
CA TYR A 187 -15.50 3.55 13.64
C TYR A 187 -15.83 5.04 13.69
N ALA A 188 -16.83 5.46 14.47
CA ALA A 188 -17.27 6.86 14.48
C ALA A 188 -16.15 7.83 14.87
N LYS A 189 -15.31 7.47 15.83
CA LYS A 189 -14.19 8.30 16.27
C LYS A 189 -13.19 8.59 15.13
N TRP A 190 -12.86 7.59 14.31
CA TRP A 190 -11.95 7.74 13.18
C TRP A 190 -12.53 8.64 12.08
N MET A 191 -13.85 8.56 11.88
CA MET A 191 -14.57 9.45 10.97
C MET A 191 -14.55 10.89 11.46
N VAL A 192 -14.79 11.14 12.77
CA VAL A 192 -14.80 12.47 13.37
C VAL A 192 -13.41 13.12 13.31
N ASP A 193 -12.37 12.36 13.61
CA ASP A 193 -10.98 12.83 13.65
C ASP A 193 -10.31 12.85 12.27
N GLY A 194 -11.04 12.46 11.22
CA GLY A 194 -10.54 12.48 9.83
C GLY A 194 -9.44 11.45 9.54
N VAL A 195 -9.28 10.43 10.40
CA VAL A 195 -8.25 9.40 10.25
C VAL A 195 -8.70 8.33 9.27
N ALA A 196 -7.87 8.06 8.27
CA ALA A 196 -8.12 6.98 7.32
C ALA A 196 -8.15 5.62 8.02
N HIS A 197 -9.09 4.77 7.62
CA HIS A 197 -9.22 3.46 8.25
C HIS A 197 -9.81 2.41 7.30
N LEU A 198 -9.70 1.14 7.66
CA LEU A 198 -10.42 0.05 7.02
C LEU A 198 -10.97 -0.91 8.08
N SER A 199 -12.01 -1.65 7.72
CA SER A 199 -12.56 -2.72 8.55
C SER A 199 -12.30 -4.09 7.94
N VAL A 200 -12.04 -5.06 8.82
CA VAL A 200 -11.95 -6.49 8.52
C VAL A 200 -13.00 -7.19 9.36
N VAL A 201 -13.98 -7.80 8.71
CA VAL A 201 -15.11 -8.47 9.36
C VAL A 201 -15.07 -9.95 9.03
N PHE A 202 -14.94 -10.77 10.06
CA PHE A 202 -15.01 -12.23 9.97
C PHE A 202 -16.45 -12.69 10.20
N ASP A 203 -16.93 -13.61 9.40
CA ASP A 203 -18.24 -14.26 9.55
C ASP A 203 -18.18 -15.74 9.14
N ALA A 204 -19.28 -16.46 9.29
CA ALA A 204 -19.34 -17.89 9.05
C ALA A 204 -18.96 -18.33 7.63
N GLU A 205 -19.03 -17.44 6.65
CA GLU A 205 -18.74 -17.74 5.25
C GLU A 205 -17.35 -17.29 4.83
N GLY A 206 -16.73 -16.36 5.59
CA GLY A 206 -15.41 -15.85 5.25
C GLY A 206 -15.04 -14.51 5.87
N VAL A 207 -14.36 -13.67 5.10
CA VAL A 207 -13.86 -12.36 5.56
C VAL A 207 -14.23 -11.27 4.58
N THR A 208 -14.78 -10.19 5.09
CA THR A 208 -15.02 -8.96 4.32
C THR A 208 -14.01 -7.89 4.74
N ILE A 209 -13.29 -7.32 3.78
CA ILE A 209 -12.37 -6.20 4.00
C ILE A 209 -12.96 -4.99 3.27
N SER A 210 -13.21 -3.91 4.00
CA SER A 210 -13.73 -2.68 3.40
C SER A 210 -12.72 -2.02 2.46
N PRO A 211 -13.15 -1.12 1.58
CA PRO A 211 -12.23 -0.13 1.01
C PRO A 211 -11.48 0.63 2.09
N VAL A 212 -10.40 1.31 1.72
CA VAL A 212 -9.82 2.35 2.57
C VAL A 212 -10.83 3.49 2.70
N ILE A 213 -11.23 3.77 3.92
CA ILE A 213 -12.21 4.81 4.22
C ILE A 213 -11.47 6.10 4.54
N GLU A 214 -11.59 7.07 3.66
CA GLU A 214 -11.16 8.45 3.85
C GLU A 214 -12.39 9.35 3.85
N VAL A 215 -12.51 10.21 4.88
CA VAL A 215 -13.68 11.08 5.05
C VAL A 215 -13.92 11.92 3.79
N ALA A 216 -15.16 11.98 3.35
CA ALA A 216 -15.65 12.65 2.13
C ALA A 216 -15.12 12.11 0.79
N LYS A 217 -14.10 11.23 0.78
CA LYS A 217 -13.46 10.74 -0.45
C LYS A 217 -13.90 9.33 -0.85
N SER A 218 -14.25 8.49 0.13
CA SER A 218 -14.70 7.12 -0.09
C SER A 218 -15.97 6.81 0.70
N PRO A 219 -16.78 5.80 0.29
CA PRO A 219 -17.92 5.33 1.07
C PRO A 219 -17.47 4.83 2.44
N CYS A 220 -18.17 5.23 3.50
CA CYS A 220 -17.88 4.82 4.87
C CYS A 220 -18.74 3.64 5.32
N LEU A 221 -18.49 3.12 6.53
CA LEU A 221 -19.27 2.03 7.11
C LEU A 221 -20.77 2.38 7.28
N SER A 222 -21.10 3.65 7.56
CA SER A 222 -22.50 4.09 7.56
C SER A 222 -23.12 4.00 6.18
N CYS A 223 -22.40 4.37 5.08
CA CYS A 223 -22.88 4.17 3.72
C CYS A 223 -23.17 2.69 3.43
N PHE A 224 -22.29 1.79 3.89
CA PHE A 224 -22.51 0.35 3.76
C PHE A 224 -23.80 -0.08 4.45
N HIS A 225 -24.00 0.28 5.72
CA HIS A 225 -25.21 -0.09 6.46
C HIS A 225 -26.49 0.50 5.87
N GLU A 226 -26.47 1.74 5.41
CA GLU A 226 -27.60 2.38 4.74
C GLU A 226 -27.97 1.66 3.43
N ASN A 227 -26.98 1.30 2.62
CA ASN A 227 -27.21 0.55 1.38
C ASN A 227 -27.76 -0.86 1.67
N GLN A 228 -27.28 -1.53 2.72
CA GLN A 228 -27.83 -2.81 3.15
C GLN A 228 -29.28 -2.66 3.64
N THR A 229 -29.58 -1.59 4.37
CA THR A 229 -30.96 -1.30 4.83
C THR A 229 -31.90 -1.01 3.65
N ALA A 230 -31.39 -0.34 2.61
CA ALA A 230 -32.16 -0.09 1.39
C ALA A 230 -32.45 -1.39 0.60
N ALA A 231 -31.53 -2.36 0.66
CA ALA A 231 -31.71 -3.68 0.04
C ALA A 231 -32.59 -4.62 0.89
N ASP A 232 -32.46 -4.57 2.21
CA ASP A 232 -33.23 -5.35 3.18
C ASP A 232 -33.59 -4.50 4.40
N THR A 233 -34.85 -4.15 4.55
CA THR A 233 -35.34 -3.33 5.65
C THR A 233 -35.20 -3.99 7.04
N ALA A 234 -34.96 -5.30 7.12
CA ALA A 234 -34.63 -6.00 8.35
C ALA A 234 -33.17 -5.87 8.77
N TRP A 235 -32.29 -5.34 7.91
CA TRP A 235 -30.85 -5.24 8.16
C TRP A 235 -30.49 -4.58 9.50
N PRO A 236 -31.08 -3.46 9.95
CA PRO A 236 -30.77 -2.88 11.24
C PRO A 236 -30.98 -3.82 12.41
N ALA A 237 -32.06 -4.60 12.36
CA ALA A 237 -32.34 -5.60 13.39
C ALA A 237 -31.38 -6.78 13.33
N ILE A 238 -31.03 -7.24 12.14
CA ILE A 238 -30.02 -8.29 11.93
C ILE A 238 -28.65 -7.80 12.43
N ALA A 239 -28.17 -6.64 11.98
CA ALA A 239 -26.89 -6.07 12.37
C ALA A 239 -26.76 -5.89 13.89
N SER A 240 -27.84 -5.43 14.56
CA SER A 240 -27.83 -5.29 16.01
C SER A 240 -27.66 -6.63 16.74
N GLN A 241 -28.25 -7.70 16.23
CA GLN A 241 -28.09 -9.04 16.80
C GLN A 241 -26.69 -9.61 16.55
N LEU A 242 -26.12 -9.37 15.36
CA LEU A 242 -24.77 -9.78 15.00
C LEU A 242 -23.71 -9.14 15.91
N LEU A 243 -23.90 -7.90 16.36
CA LEU A 243 -23.00 -7.24 17.32
C LEU A 243 -22.94 -7.93 18.69
N PHE A 244 -23.99 -8.67 19.07
CA PHE A 244 -24.05 -9.42 20.32
C PHE A 244 -23.74 -10.91 20.15
N SER A 245 -23.44 -11.36 18.94
CA SER A 245 -23.03 -12.73 18.68
C SER A 245 -21.73 -13.05 19.44
N LYS A 246 -21.69 -14.24 20.03
CA LYS A 246 -20.48 -14.75 20.73
C LYS A 246 -19.65 -15.69 19.88
N GLN A 247 -20.06 -15.89 18.62
CA GLN A 247 -19.33 -16.74 17.69
C GLN A 247 -18.08 -16.02 17.20
N ASP A 248 -17.01 -16.77 17.10
CA ASP A 248 -15.71 -16.31 16.66
C ASP A 248 -15.32 -17.05 15.38
N PHE A 249 -14.94 -16.31 14.32
CA PHE A 249 -14.69 -16.83 13.00
C PHE A 249 -13.29 -16.49 12.48
N ASP A 250 -12.41 -15.95 13.32
CA ASP A 250 -11.05 -15.58 12.93
C ASP A 250 -10.06 -16.77 13.07
N ASP A 251 -10.41 -17.89 12.46
CA ASP A 251 -9.50 -19.03 12.38
C ASP A 251 -8.18 -18.68 11.68
N SER A 252 -7.15 -19.51 11.89
CA SER A 252 -5.78 -19.22 11.45
C SER A 252 -5.67 -18.96 9.93
N VAL A 253 -6.48 -19.62 9.09
CA VAL A 253 -6.42 -19.44 7.63
C VAL A 253 -7.09 -18.15 7.22
N ALA A 254 -8.28 -17.86 7.75
CA ALA A 254 -8.99 -16.60 7.55
C ALA A 254 -8.13 -15.40 7.99
N ALA A 255 -7.49 -15.51 9.16
CA ALA A 255 -6.62 -14.50 9.72
C ALA A 255 -5.40 -14.19 8.82
N LEU A 256 -4.76 -15.21 8.23
CA LEU A 256 -3.63 -15.01 7.30
C LEU A 256 -4.06 -14.27 6.03
N PHE A 257 -5.15 -14.66 5.40
CA PHE A 257 -5.67 -13.98 4.20
C PHE A 257 -6.08 -12.55 4.51
N ALA A 258 -6.79 -12.34 5.62
CA ALA A 258 -7.21 -11.02 6.05
C ALA A 258 -6.01 -10.10 6.30
N ALA A 259 -5.00 -10.59 7.01
CA ALA A 259 -3.79 -9.84 7.30
C ALA A 259 -3.04 -9.44 6.02
N ALA A 260 -2.90 -10.35 5.05
CA ALA A 260 -2.21 -10.06 3.81
C ALA A 260 -2.88 -8.92 3.03
N ILE A 261 -4.21 -8.96 2.85
CA ILE A 261 -4.95 -7.93 2.11
C ILE A 261 -5.00 -6.62 2.90
N ALA A 262 -5.30 -6.67 4.20
CA ALA A 262 -5.37 -5.48 5.05
C ALA A 262 -4.02 -4.74 5.06
N CYS A 263 -2.90 -5.45 5.27
CA CYS A 263 -1.56 -4.86 5.24
C CYS A 263 -1.25 -4.24 3.88
N GLN A 264 -1.57 -4.92 2.77
CA GLN A 264 -1.37 -4.36 1.43
C GLN A 264 -2.13 -3.04 1.24
N ARG A 265 -3.39 -2.94 1.71
CA ARG A 265 -4.19 -1.71 1.63
C ARG A 265 -3.62 -0.59 2.50
N VAL A 266 -3.14 -0.91 3.71
CA VAL A 266 -2.46 0.06 4.59
C VAL A 266 -1.20 0.60 3.90
N LEU A 267 -0.36 -0.26 3.34
CA LEU A 267 0.88 0.15 2.67
C LEU A 267 0.59 1.01 1.44
N GLN A 268 -0.39 0.65 0.61
CA GLN A 268 -0.82 1.49 -0.52
C GLN A 268 -1.23 2.90 -0.07
N PHE A 269 -2.02 2.99 1.01
CA PHE A 269 -2.41 4.28 1.56
C PHE A 269 -1.20 5.10 2.05
N VAL A 270 -0.33 4.48 2.83
CA VAL A 270 0.86 5.12 3.42
C VAL A 270 1.83 5.60 2.33
N ASP A 271 2.09 4.77 1.31
CA ASP A 271 2.98 5.09 0.21
C ASP A 271 2.40 6.20 -0.67
N ARG A 272 1.09 6.20 -0.90
CA ARG A 272 0.39 7.30 -1.57
C ARG A 272 0.46 8.61 -0.78
N ALA A 273 0.21 8.56 0.52
CA ALA A 273 0.31 9.73 1.40
C ALA A 273 1.73 10.30 1.46
N ALA A 274 2.75 9.48 1.22
CA ALA A 274 4.15 9.89 1.11
C ALA A 274 4.55 10.33 -0.31
N GLY A 275 3.64 10.28 -1.30
CA GLY A 275 3.87 10.69 -2.68
C GLY A 275 4.60 9.68 -3.56
N PHE A 276 4.70 8.42 -3.13
CA PHE A 276 5.31 7.35 -3.93
C PHE A 276 4.31 6.63 -4.85
N ASP A 277 3.03 6.70 -4.54
CA ASP A 277 1.95 6.12 -5.33
C ASP A 277 1.00 7.22 -5.81
N SER A 278 0.66 7.21 -7.10
CA SER A 278 -0.28 8.14 -7.72
C SER A 278 -1.67 7.51 -7.94
N SER A 279 -1.90 6.28 -7.46
CA SER A 279 -3.19 5.62 -7.59
C SER A 279 -4.31 6.42 -6.93
N SER A 280 -5.47 6.45 -7.57
CA SER A 280 -6.66 7.07 -7.00
C SER A 280 -7.18 6.24 -5.83
N ILE A 281 -7.88 6.90 -4.91
CA ILE A 281 -8.70 6.23 -3.90
C ILE A 281 -9.80 5.48 -4.64
N ASP A 282 -9.88 4.19 -4.44
CA ASP A 282 -10.94 3.36 -4.97
C ASP A 282 -11.97 3.00 -3.87
N SER A 283 -13.16 2.63 -4.30
CA SER A 283 -14.22 2.14 -3.41
C SER A 283 -14.26 0.61 -3.37
N THR A 284 -13.14 -0.05 -3.70
CA THR A 284 -13.02 -1.50 -3.79
C THR A 284 -12.67 -2.09 -2.43
N GLY A 285 -13.55 -2.90 -1.90
CA GLY A 285 -13.30 -3.84 -0.81
C GLY A 285 -13.10 -5.25 -1.35
N TYR A 286 -12.89 -6.20 -0.45
CA TYR A 286 -12.64 -7.59 -0.80
C TYR A 286 -13.49 -8.53 0.03
N ARG A 287 -13.96 -9.60 -0.60
CA ARG A 287 -14.62 -10.72 0.06
C ARG A 287 -13.80 -11.98 -0.17
N LEU A 288 -13.35 -12.61 0.89
CA LEU A 288 -12.76 -13.94 0.88
C LEU A 288 -13.83 -14.95 1.28
N SER A 289 -14.06 -15.95 0.45
CA SER A 289 -14.85 -17.14 0.80
C SER A 289 -13.92 -18.23 1.33
N ILE A 290 -14.04 -18.57 2.61
CA ILE A 290 -13.16 -19.56 3.25
C ILE A 290 -13.36 -20.96 2.64
N GLY A 291 -14.60 -21.33 2.32
CA GLY A 291 -14.91 -22.66 1.78
C GLY A 291 -14.27 -22.92 0.40
N SER A 292 -14.09 -21.89 -0.43
CA SER A 292 -13.48 -22.03 -1.78
C SER A 292 -12.09 -21.43 -1.90
N GLY A 293 -11.65 -20.60 -0.94
CA GLY A 293 -10.43 -19.81 -1.03
C GLY A 293 -10.50 -18.67 -2.06
N GLN A 294 -11.69 -18.41 -2.63
CA GLN A 294 -11.87 -17.37 -3.63
C GLN A 294 -11.86 -15.97 -3.00
N VAL A 295 -11.06 -15.07 -3.56
CA VAL A 295 -11.09 -13.65 -3.26
C VAL A 295 -11.82 -12.93 -4.39
N SER A 296 -12.83 -12.13 -4.06
CA SER A 296 -13.58 -11.30 -4.99
C SER A 296 -13.56 -9.85 -4.58
N GLU A 297 -13.60 -8.95 -5.55
CA GLU A 297 -13.76 -7.53 -5.32
C GLU A 297 -15.22 -7.20 -5.06
N ILE A 298 -15.46 -6.31 -4.11
CA ILE A 298 -16.78 -5.74 -3.81
C ILE A 298 -16.71 -4.22 -3.92
N GLN A 299 -17.61 -3.64 -4.72
CA GLN A 299 -17.66 -2.20 -4.90
C GLN A 299 -18.62 -1.58 -3.87
N TRP A 300 -18.08 -0.69 -3.04
CA TRP A 300 -18.89 0.09 -2.12
C TRP A 300 -19.41 1.35 -2.80
N GLN A 301 -20.58 1.80 -2.41
CA GLN A 301 -21.22 3.00 -2.96
C GLN A 301 -21.56 3.97 -1.85
N PHE A 302 -21.47 5.26 -2.16
CA PHE A 302 -22.01 6.27 -1.26
C PHE A 302 -23.51 6.13 -1.13
N SER A 303 -24.02 6.22 0.10
CA SER A 303 -25.45 6.33 0.33
C SER A 303 -25.88 7.80 0.31
N ALA A 304 -27.02 8.07 -0.34
CA ALA A 304 -27.64 9.39 -0.32
C ALA A 304 -28.13 9.81 1.09
N ALA A 305 -28.41 8.83 1.96
CA ALA A 305 -28.82 9.05 3.34
C ALA A 305 -27.66 9.32 4.30
N CYS A 306 -26.40 9.11 3.87
CA CYS A 306 -25.23 9.28 4.71
C CYS A 306 -24.64 10.68 4.61
N ALA A 307 -24.38 11.32 5.75
CA ALA A 307 -23.81 12.65 5.83
C ALA A 307 -22.27 12.71 5.60
N CYS A 308 -21.58 11.59 5.36
CA CYS A 308 -20.11 11.55 5.26
C CYS A 308 -19.51 12.37 4.09
N ARG A 309 -20.35 12.85 3.16
CA ARG A 309 -19.94 13.75 2.05
C ARG A 309 -20.05 15.24 2.38
N ILE A 310 -20.65 15.58 3.52
CA ILE A 310 -21.03 16.96 3.86
C ILE A 310 -20.00 17.61 4.80
N SER A 311 -18.93 16.90 5.13
CA SER A 311 -17.87 17.37 6.04
C SER A 311 -16.82 18.23 5.35
#